data_d3e1c66d552f8db93a8eb6d85da202a9
#
_entry.id   d3e1c66d552f8db93a8eb6d85da202a9
#
_cell.length_a   1.000
_cell.length_b   1.000
_cell.length_c   1.000
_cell.angle_alpha   90.00
_cell.angle_beta   90.00
_cell.angle_gamma   90.00
#
_symmetry.space_group_name_H-M   'P 1'
#
loop_
_entity.id
_entity.type
_entity.pdbx_description
1 polymer ?
#
loop_
_entity_poly.entity_id
_entity_poly.type
_entity_poly.pdbx_seq_one_letter_code
_entity_poly.pdbx_strand_id
1 'polypeptide(L)'
;MAEMKKQTEFKLYKRDSVFFDQNTAPVNIAYAHEVNDVAILPLGAIEQHGPHCPNGLDSFNAICLAKKVAEKSGATVLPCPMYGGHPYMHMGMPGTITLNYETNMALLHDIIASASNVGYNKFIMLVAHGADSSFIPAVHKLGMEGYFVLASTWYDFLRDNKNVLE
;
A
#
# COMPACT_ATOMS: atom_id res chain seq x y z
N MET A 1 27.57 -26.74 15.77
CA MET A 1 26.15 -26.39 16.02
C MET A 1 25.90 -24.89 15.95
N ALA A 2 26.76 -24.00 16.44
CA ALA A 2 26.60 -22.53 16.33
C ALA A 2 26.75 -21.99 14.89
N GLU A 3 27.67 -22.54 14.08
CA GLU A 3 27.83 -22.14 12.67
C GLU A 3 26.66 -22.57 11.76
N MET A 4 26.08 -23.76 12.00
CA MET A 4 24.87 -24.19 11.28
C MET A 4 23.65 -23.31 11.60
N LYS A 5 23.51 -22.83 12.84
CA LYS A 5 22.43 -21.89 13.20
C LYS A 5 22.59 -20.54 12.49
N LYS A 6 23.82 -19.99 12.42
CA LYS A 6 24.08 -18.73 11.71
C LYS A 6 23.77 -18.81 10.21
N GLN A 7 24.10 -19.91 9.54
CA GLN A 7 23.83 -20.09 8.10
C GLN A 7 22.33 -20.27 7.81
N THR A 8 21.58 -20.88 8.73
CA THR A 8 20.13 -21.08 8.57
C THR A 8 19.37 -19.76 8.81
N GLU A 9 19.80 -18.98 9.80
CA GLU A 9 19.28 -17.65 10.05
C GLU A 9 19.50 -16.71 8.86
N PHE A 10 20.70 -16.66 8.27
CA PHE A 10 21.03 -15.80 7.15
C PHE A 10 20.22 -16.10 5.88
N LYS A 11 19.76 -17.33 5.66
CA LYS A 11 18.88 -17.70 4.53
C LYS A 11 17.44 -17.30 4.71
N LEU A 12 16.96 -17.17 5.95
CA LEU A 12 15.58 -16.79 6.26
C LEU A 12 15.34 -15.29 6.04
N TYR A 13 16.36 -14.44 6.16
CA TYR A 13 16.23 -12.98 6.10
C TYR A 13 16.35 -12.38 4.69
N LYS A 14 16.82 -13.15 3.71
CA LYS A 14 16.93 -12.66 2.34
C LYS A 14 15.56 -12.74 1.67
N ARG A 15 14.89 -11.60 1.56
CA ARG A 15 13.69 -11.52 0.75
C ARG A 15 14.04 -11.52 -0.74
N ASP A 16 13.24 -12.19 -1.55
CA ASP A 16 13.40 -12.29 -3.00
C ASP A 16 12.66 -11.15 -3.73
N SER A 17 11.68 -10.55 -3.09
CA SER A 17 10.85 -9.48 -3.65
C SER A 17 10.54 -8.39 -2.63
N VAL A 18 10.31 -7.17 -3.10
CA VAL A 18 9.76 -6.08 -2.28
C VAL A 18 8.28 -6.29 -1.95
N PHE A 19 7.58 -7.18 -2.66
CA PHE A 19 6.17 -7.47 -2.42
C PHE A 19 5.99 -8.50 -1.31
N PHE A 20 5.09 -8.19 -0.39
CA PHE A 20 4.75 -9.03 0.76
C PHE A 20 4.26 -10.43 0.37
N ASP A 21 3.37 -10.49 -0.61
CA ASP A 21 2.72 -11.72 -1.10
C ASP A 21 3.65 -12.63 -1.93
N GLN A 22 4.81 -12.13 -2.31
CA GLN A 22 5.83 -12.90 -3.05
C GLN A 22 6.91 -13.49 -2.14
N ASN A 23 6.84 -13.26 -0.84
CA ASN A 23 7.74 -13.81 0.15
C ASN A 23 6.98 -14.76 1.10
N THR A 24 7.71 -15.66 1.75
CA THR A 24 7.12 -16.52 2.78
C THR A 24 6.88 -15.76 4.09
N ALA A 25 5.94 -16.22 4.93
CA ALA A 25 5.66 -15.58 6.19
C ALA A 25 6.88 -15.43 7.11
N PRO A 26 7.75 -16.44 7.30
CA PRO A 26 8.98 -16.27 8.11
C PRO A 26 9.91 -15.18 7.57
N VAL A 27 10.03 -15.03 6.25
CA VAL A 27 10.86 -13.99 5.63
C VAL A 27 10.29 -12.60 5.91
N ASN A 28 8.97 -12.41 5.76
CA ASN A 28 8.31 -11.14 6.04
C ASN A 28 8.43 -10.75 7.52
N ILE A 29 8.19 -11.71 8.45
CA ILE A 29 8.32 -11.47 9.89
C ILE A 29 9.75 -11.05 10.24
N ALA A 30 10.74 -11.82 9.82
CA ALA A 30 12.12 -11.52 10.10
C ALA A 30 12.56 -10.18 9.51
N TYR A 31 12.13 -9.88 8.28
CA TYR A 31 12.47 -8.63 7.62
C TYR A 31 11.86 -7.43 8.34
N ALA A 32 10.59 -7.51 8.76
CA ALA A 32 9.90 -6.44 9.49
C ALA A 32 10.56 -6.16 10.85
N HIS A 33 10.97 -7.19 11.58
CA HIS A 33 11.56 -7.03 12.92
C HIS A 33 13.03 -6.61 12.92
N GLU A 34 13.79 -7.01 11.91
CA GLU A 34 15.26 -6.89 12.00
C GLU A 34 15.87 -5.98 10.93
N VAL A 35 15.14 -5.69 9.85
CA VAL A 35 15.68 -4.92 8.72
C VAL A 35 14.91 -3.62 8.48
N ASN A 36 13.61 -3.70 8.23
CA ASN A 36 12.79 -2.52 7.90
C ASN A 36 11.31 -2.76 8.22
N ASP A 37 10.78 -2.00 9.17
CA ASP A 37 9.40 -2.07 9.66
C ASP A 37 8.42 -1.17 8.90
N VAL A 38 8.84 -0.61 7.76
CA VAL A 38 8.00 0.23 6.91
C VAL A 38 7.26 -0.62 5.87
N ALA A 39 5.94 -0.51 5.84
CA ALA A 39 5.10 -1.09 4.80
C ALA A 39 4.39 -0.01 3.98
N ILE A 40 4.34 -0.20 2.66
CA ILE A 40 3.62 0.66 1.73
C ILE A 40 2.36 -0.09 1.30
N LEU A 41 1.19 0.50 1.55
CA LEU A 41 -0.10 0.03 1.04
C LEU A 41 -0.46 0.86 -0.19
N PRO A 42 -0.32 0.30 -1.41
CA PRO A 42 -0.76 0.98 -2.61
C PRO A 42 -2.30 1.00 -2.66
N LEU A 43 -2.88 2.16 -2.93
CA LEU A 43 -4.31 2.37 -3.03
C LEU A 43 -4.67 2.94 -4.39
N GLY A 44 -5.54 2.24 -5.09
CA GLY A 44 -6.09 2.63 -6.37
C GLY A 44 -7.60 2.41 -6.39
N ALA A 45 -8.13 2.23 -7.60
CA ALA A 45 -9.55 1.98 -7.81
C ALA A 45 -9.77 1.17 -9.09
N ILE A 46 -10.96 0.60 -9.21
CA ILE A 46 -11.51 0.11 -10.48
C ILE A 46 -12.50 1.16 -10.97
N GLU A 47 -12.01 2.02 -11.84
CA GLU A 47 -12.76 3.17 -12.35
C GLU A 47 -12.69 3.23 -13.88
N GLN A 48 -13.77 3.65 -14.50
CA GLN A 48 -13.76 3.91 -15.94
C GLN A 48 -12.93 5.16 -16.28
N HIS A 49 -12.05 5.06 -17.24
CA HIS A 49 -11.20 6.14 -17.75
C HIS A 49 -11.39 6.39 -19.26
N GLY A 50 -12.63 6.17 -19.74
CA GLY A 50 -12.94 6.24 -21.17
C GLY A 50 -12.40 5.05 -21.96
N PRO A 51 -12.42 5.15 -23.31
CA PRO A 51 -12.09 4.02 -24.18
C PRO A 51 -10.57 3.75 -24.34
N HIS A 52 -9.71 4.59 -23.76
CA HIS A 52 -8.27 4.59 -24.01
C HIS A 52 -7.42 4.10 -22.82
N CYS A 53 -8.02 3.93 -21.64
CA CYS A 53 -7.32 3.42 -20.46
C CYS A 53 -8.07 2.25 -19.83
N PRO A 54 -7.33 1.29 -19.23
CA PRO A 54 -7.95 0.19 -18.52
C PRO A 54 -8.61 0.66 -17.22
N ASN A 55 -9.68 0.00 -16.78
CA ASN A 55 -10.39 0.34 -15.55
C ASN A 55 -9.54 0.22 -14.28
N GLY A 56 -8.47 -0.56 -14.30
CA GLY A 56 -7.53 -0.70 -13.17
C GLY A 56 -6.37 0.27 -13.18
N LEU A 57 -6.40 1.33 -14.00
CA LEU A 57 -5.29 2.27 -14.18
C LEU A 57 -4.71 2.77 -12.86
N ASP A 58 -5.56 3.23 -11.95
CA ASP A 58 -5.15 3.79 -10.67
C ASP A 58 -4.41 2.75 -9.81
N SER A 59 -4.95 1.54 -9.74
CA SER A 59 -4.33 0.45 -8.99
C SER A 59 -2.98 0.04 -9.59
N PHE A 60 -2.88 -0.01 -10.92
CA PHE A 60 -1.61 -0.31 -11.60
C PHE A 60 -0.57 0.78 -11.34
N ASN A 61 -0.96 2.05 -11.36
CA ASN A 61 -0.09 3.17 -11.03
C ASN A 61 0.38 3.10 -9.58
N ALA A 62 -0.54 2.86 -8.63
CA ALA A 62 -0.20 2.72 -7.22
C ALA A 62 0.83 1.61 -6.99
N ILE A 63 0.62 0.43 -7.58
CA ILE A 63 1.52 -0.71 -7.47
C ILE A 63 2.89 -0.40 -8.08
N CYS A 64 2.94 0.20 -9.27
CA CYS A 64 4.18 0.55 -9.94
C CYS A 64 5.00 1.57 -9.14
N LEU A 65 4.35 2.60 -8.60
CA LEU A 65 5.01 3.62 -7.78
C LEU A 65 5.50 3.03 -6.47
N ALA A 66 4.65 2.27 -5.76
CA ALA A 66 5.02 1.60 -4.51
C ALA A 66 6.24 0.68 -4.69
N LYS A 67 6.27 -0.10 -5.78
CA LYS A 67 7.42 -0.94 -6.13
C LYS A 67 8.71 -0.13 -6.24
N LYS A 68 8.69 0.96 -7.04
CA LYS A 68 9.88 1.79 -7.26
C LYS A 68 10.36 2.47 -5.97
N VAL A 69 9.44 2.91 -5.12
CA VAL A 69 9.76 3.47 -3.80
C VAL A 69 10.39 2.40 -2.91
N ALA A 70 9.78 1.21 -2.85
CA ALA A 70 10.26 0.10 -2.02
C ALA A 70 11.64 -0.40 -2.45
N GLU A 71 11.92 -0.49 -3.76
CA GLU A 71 13.23 -0.86 -4.28
C GLU A 71 14.36 0.09 -3.84
N LYS A 72 14.03 1.37 -3.62
CA LYS A 72 14.99 2.38 -3.16
C LYS A 72 15.08 2.51 -1.65
N SER A 73 13.96 2.36 -0.94
CA SER A 73 13.85 2.62 0.50
C SER A 73 14.04 1.35 1.35
N GLY A 74 13.91 0.18 0.76
CA GLY A 74 13.86 -1.08 1.49
C GLY A 74 12.49 -1.39 2.12
N ALA A 75 11.47 -0.55 1.95
CA ALA A 75 10.13 -0.82 2.46
C ALA A 75 9.51 -2.08 1.84
N THR A 76 8.46 -2.61 2.45
CA THR A 76 7.69 -3.75 1.91
C THR A 76 6.40 -3.24 1.30
N VAL A 77 6.05 -3.71 0.10
CA VAL A 77 4.79 -3.38 -0.57
C VAL A 77 3.73 -4.41 -0.18
N LEU A 78 2.67 -3.97 0.47
CA LEU A 78 1.49 -4.79 0.75
C LEU A 78 0.66 -4.98 -0.53
N PRO A 79 -0.12 -6.07 -0.64
CA PRO A 79 -1.04 -6.26 -1.75
C PRO A 79 -2.02 -5.09 -1.90
N CYS A 80 -2.17 -4.58 -3.12
CA CYS A 80 -3.16 -3.55 -3.42
C CYS A 80 -4.57 -4.15 -3.36
N PRO A 81 -5.51 -3.58 -2.60
CA PRO A 81 -6.88 -4.09 -2.55
C PRO A 81 -7.65 -3.93 -3.86
N MET A 82 -7.13 -3.23 -4.85
CA MET A 82 -7.70 -2.97 -6.18
C MET A 82 -9.01 -2.17 -6.18
N TYR A 83 -9.85 -2.30 -5.16
CA TYR A 83 -11.12 -1.58 -5.03
C TYR A 83 -10.98 -0.43 -4.05
N GLY A 84 -11.60 0.71 -4.36
CA GLY A 84 -11.59 1.92 -3.54
C GLY A 84 -12.99 2.55 -3.45
N GLY A 85 -13.06 3.67 -2.73
CA GLY A 85 -14.25 4.51 -2.68
C GLY A 85 -14.24 5.55 -3.81
N HIS A 86 -15.41 5.88 -4.31
CA HIS A 86 -15.60 6.90 -5.33
C HIS A 86 -16.60 7.95 -4.86
N PRO A 87 -16.52 9.20 -5.35
CA PRO A 87 -17.54 10.18 -5.09
C PRO A 87 -18.88 9.73 -5.70
N TYR A 88 -19.97 10.22 -5.13
CA TYR A 88 -21.34 9.84 -5.50
C TYR A 88 -21.59 9.87 -7.02
N MET A 89 -21.03 10.85 -7.71
CA MET A 89 -21.21 11.02 -9.16
C MET A 89 -20.60 9.88 -10.01
N HIS A 90 -19.67 9.12 -9.47
CA HIS A 90 -19.05 7.97 -10.16
C HIS A 90 -19.75 6.64 -9.84
N MET A 91 -20.61 6.62 -8.84
CA MET A 91 -21.35 5.42 -8.45
C MET A 91 -22.36 5.07 -9.56
N GLY A 92 -22.31 3.84 -10.01
CA GLY A 92 -23.19 3.35 -11.09
C GLY A 92 -22.70 3.65 -12.51
N MET A 93 -21.55 4.30 -12.70
CA MET A 93 -20.94 4.43 -14.03
C MET A 93 -20.47 3.06 -14.54
N PRO A 94 -20.80 2.67 -15.79
CA PRO A 94 -20.33 1.41 -16.36
C PRO A 94 -18.80 1.31 -16.33
N GLY A 95 -18.28 0.19 -15.82
CA GLY A 95 -16.84 -0.03 -15.68
C GLY A 95 -16.24 0.44 -14.34
N THR A 96 -17.00 1.14 -13.50
CA THR A 96 -16.60 1.53 -12.15
C THR A 96 -17.18 0.57 -11.11
N ILE A 97 -16.33 0.08 -10.21
CA ILE A 97 -16.72 -0.76 -9.07
C ILE A 97 -16.28 -0.04 -7.79
N THR A 98 -17.26 0.48 -7.05
CA THR A 98 -16.99 1.24 -5.83
C THR A 98 -17.33 0.45 -4.57
N LEU A 99 -16.56 0.65 -3.52
CA LEU A 99 -16.91 0.21 -2.16
C LEU A 99 -17.71 1.30 -1.44
N ASN A 100 -18.60 0.87 -0.55
CA ASN A 100 -19.18 1.77 0.43
C ASN A 100 -18.08 2.32 1.34
N TYR A 101 -18.28 3.52 1.83
CA TYR A 101 -17.33 4.22 2.68
C TYR A 101 -16.92 3.39 3.91
N GLU A 102 -17.88 2.83 4.62
CA GLU A 102 -17.67 1.99 5.80
C GLU A 102 -16.88 0.71 5.47
N THR A 103 -17.20 0.10 4.33
CA THR A 103 -16.50 -1.10 3.84
C THR A 103 -15.04 -0.78 3.51
N ASN A 104 -14.80 0.34 2.80
CA ASN A 104 -13.45 0.74 2.45
C ASN A 104 -12.63 1.07 3.70
N MET A 105 -13.20 1.80 4.65
CA MET A 105 -12.53 2.09 5.93
C MET A 105 -12.21 0.83 6.73
N ALA A 106 -13.14 -0.13 6.81
CA ALA A 106 -12.93 -1.39 7.49
C ALA A 106 -11.83 -2.22 6.81
N LEU A 107 -11.83 -2.29 5.48
CA LEU A 107 -10.80 -2.97 4.70
C LEU A 107 -9.40 -2.40 4.98
N LEU A 108 -9.25 -1.08 4.93
CA LEU A 108 -7.97 -0.42 5.20
C LEU A 108 -7.49 -0.67 6.63
N HIS A 109 -8.41 -0.59 7.60
CA HIS A 109 -8.13 -0.89 9.00
C HIS A 109 -7.62 -2.33 9.17
N ASP A 110 -8.33 -3.30 8.64
CA ASP A 110 -7.99 -4.72 8.83
C ASP A 110 -6.66 -5.11 8.17
N ILE A 111 -6.35 -4.51 7.02
CA ILE A 111 -5.05 -4.69 6.36
C ILE A 111 -3.92 -4.16 7.24
N ILE A 112 -4.04 -2.93 7.75
CA ILE A 112 -3.02 -2.30 8.59
C ILE A 112 -2.85 -3.05 9.91
N ALA A 113 -3.95 -3.37 10.59
CA ALA A 113 -3.92 -4.13 11.84
C ALA A 113 -3.27 -5.51 11.67
N SER A 114 -3.62 -6.21 10.59
CA SER A 114 -3.03 -7.52 10.28
C SER A 114 -1.54 -7.41 9.95
N ALA A 115 -1.13 -6.42 9.17
CA ALA A 115 0.28 -6.19 8.84
C ALA A 115 1.09 -5.77 10.09
N SER A 116 0.49 -5.02 11.01
CA SER A 116 1.13 -4.69 12.29
C SER A 116 1.43 -5.94 13.13
N ASN A 117 0.56 -6.94 13.11
CA ASN A 117 0.80 -8.22 13.81
C ASN A 117 1.97 -9.01 13.18
N VAL A 118 2.37 -8.73 11.95
CA VAL A 118 3.56 -9.32 11.33
C VAL A 118 4.85 -8.66 11.83
N GLY A 119 4.77 -7.42 12.34
CA GLY A 119 5.90 -6.64 12.83
C GLY A 119 6.13 -5.32 12.12
N TYR A 120 5.30 -4.96 11.13
CA TYR A 120 5.36 -3.63 10.51
C TYR A 120 4.76 -2.60 11.46
N ASN A 121 5.47 -1.48 11.69
CA ASN A 121 5.06 -0.45 12.64
C ASN A 121 4.84 0.92 11.98
N LYS A 122 5.26 1.08 10.73
CA LYS A 122 5.14 2.32 9.98
C LYS A 122 4.48 2.03 8.63
N PHE A 123 3.40 2.72 8.35
CA PHE A 123 2.59 2.48 7.17
C PHE A 123 2.50 3.72 6.30
N ILE A 124 2.66 3.55 4.99
CA ILE A 124 2.45 4.58 4.00
C ILE A 124 1.32 4.11 3.08
N MET A 125 0.19 4.78 3.12
CA MET A 125 -0.88 4.63 2.14
C MET A 125 -0.53 5.49 0.91
N LEU A 126 -0.10 4.85 -0.16
CA LEU A 126 0.25 5.52 -1.42
C LEU A 126 -0.95 5.51 -2.35
N VAL A 127 -1.64 6.66 -2.43
CA VAL A 127 -2.91 6.80 -3.15
C VAL A 127 -2.65 7.28 -4.57
N ALA A 128 -3.07 6.51 -5.57
CA ALA A 128 -3.02 6.88 -6.99
C ALA A 128 -4.41 7.20 -7.58
N HIS A 129 -5.45 7.19 -6.77
CA HIS A 129 -6.81 7.57 -7.14
C HIS A 129 -7.17 8.94 -6.56
N GLY A 130 -7.59 9.87 -7.42
CA GLY A 130 -7.81 11.27 -7.01
C GLY A 130 -9.10 11.54 -6.25
N ALA A 131 -10.05 10.61 -6.30
CA ALA A 131 -11.40 10.81 -5.77
C ALA A 131 -11.70 10.02 -4.48
N ASP A 132 -10.76 9.20 -4.00
CA ASP A 132 -10.97 8.45 -2.76
C ASP A 132 -10.71 9.33 -1.54
N SER A 133 -11.79 9.92 -0.99
CA SER A 133 -11.75 10.70 0.24
C SER A 133 -11.80 9.84 1.51
N SER A 134 -11.99 8.52 1.40
CA SER A 134 -12.14 7.64 2.56
C SER A 134 -10.82 7.33 3.26
N PHE A 135 -9.67 7.51 2.58
CA PHE A 135 -8.36 7.25 3.19
C PHE A 135 -8.01 8.24 4.31
N ILE A 136 -8.42 9.51 4.21
CA ILE A 136 -8.12 10.52 5.25
C ILE A 136 -8.74 10.17 6.60
N PRO A 137 -10.06 9.88 6.69
CA PRO A 137 -10.66 9.43 7.94
C PRO A 137 -10.11 8.07 8.42
N ALA A 138 -9.73 7.16 7.50
CA ALA A 138 -9.09 5.90 7.86
C ALA A 138 -7.75 6.13 8.56
N VAL A 139 -6.90 7.01 8.01
CA VAL A 139 -5.62 7.40 8.64
C VAL A 139 -5.86 8.01 10.01
N HIS A 140 -6.84 8.90 10.14
CA HIS A 140 -7.15 9.54 11.41
C HIS A 140 -7.61 8.53 12.47
N LYS A 141 -8.50 7.61 12.10
CA LYS A 141 -8.98 6.54 12.97
C LYS A 141 -7.83 5.63 13.41
N LEU A 142 -7.01 5.15 12.47
CA LEU A 142 -5.84 4.31 12.75
C LEU A 142 -4.84 5.02 13.68
N GLY A 143 -4.60 6.33 13.46
CA GLY A 143 -3.76 7.13 14.32
C GLY A 143 -4.28 7.23 15.75
N MET A 144 -5.60 7.36 15.94
CA MET A 144 -6.23 7.34 17.27
C MET A 144 -6.10 5.98 17.96
N GLU A 145 -6.01 4.90 17.22
CA GLU A 145 -5.79 3.53 17.70
C GLU A 145 -4.30 3.22 17.95
N GLY A 146 -3.40 4.18 17.68
CA GLY A 146 -1.97 4.05 17.96
C GLY A 146 -1.10 3.58 16.78
N TYR A 147 -1.66 3.43 15.58
CA TYR A 147 -0.87 3.09 14.39
C TYR A 147 -0.17 4.32 13.83
N PHE A 148 1.09 4.16 13.43
CA PHE A 148 1.80 5.19 12.67
C PHE A 148 1.48 5.05 11.18
N VAL A 149 0.57 5.88 10.69
CA VAL A 149 0.11 5.84 9.30
C VAL A 149 0.24 7.22 8.66
N LEU A 150 0.85 7.26 7.49
CA LEU A 150 0.91 8.41 6.60
C LEU A 150 0.13 8.09 5.32
N ALA A 151 -0.69 9.00 4.83
CA ALA A 151 -1.24 8.93 3.50
C ALA A 151 -0.67 10.04 2.62
N SER A 152 -0.36 9.71 1.38
CA SER A 152 0.09 10.66 0.37
C SER A 152 -0.44 10.27 -0.99
N THR A 153 -0.88 11.26 -1.74
CA THR A 153 -1.21 11.09 -3.16
C THR A 153 0.03 11.32 -4.02
N TRP A 154 0.08 10.72 -5.19
CA TRP A 154 1.18 10.99 -6.11
C TRP A 154 1.18 12.45 -6.62
N TYR A 155 0.04 13.14 -6.58
CA TYR A 155 -0.09 14.56 -6.91
C TYR A 155 0.64 15.47 -5.91
N ASP A 156 0.75 15.08 -4.64
CA ASP A 156 1.46 15.86 -3.62
C ASP A 156 2.93 16.02 -4.00
N PHE A 157 3.55 14.97 -4.53
CA PHE A 157 4.93 15.01 -4.99
C PHE A 157 5.12 15.89 -6.23
N LEU A 158 4.16 15.93 -7.15
CA LEU A 158 4.22 16.79 -8.32
C LEU A 158 4.06 18.27 -7.96
N ARG A 159 3.18 18.59 -7.02
CA ARG A 159 2.97 19.96 -6.56
C ARG A 159 4.24 20.59 -6.02
N ASP A 160 5.02 19.82 -5.27
CA ASP A 160 6.23 20.28 -4.60
C ASP A 160 7.48 20.22 -5.50
N ASN A 161 7.40 19.53 -6.64
CA ASN A 161 8.49 19.33 -7.61
C ASN A 161 8.06 19.74 -9.01
N LYS A 162 7.79 21.02 -9.21
CA LYS A 162 7.30 21.57 -10.51
C LYS A 162 8.23 21.30 -11.68
N ASN A 163 9.53 21.09 -11.44
CA ASN A 163 10.53 20.82 -12.47
C ASN A 163 10.51 19.38 -13.02
N VAL A 164 9.63 18.51 -12.52
CA VAL A 164 9.52 17.11 -13.01
C VAL A 164 8.65 17.04 -14.28
N LEU A 165 7.91 18.11 -14.60
CA LEU A 165 7.00 18.19 -15.75
C LEU A 165 7.55 19.04 -16.91
N GLU A 166 8.74 19.61 -16.78
CA GLU A 166 9.51 20.30 -17.81
C GLU A 166 10.55 19.35 -18.43
#